data_8ec3cc726a38ba92c2fea11839ddf305
#
_entry.id   8ec3cc726a38ba92c2fea11839ddf305
#
_cell.length_a   1.000
_cell.length_b   1.000
_cell.length_c   1.000
_cell.angle_alpha   90.00
_cell.angle_beta   90.00
_cell.angle_gamma   90.00
#
_symmetry.space_group_name_H-M   'P 1'
#
loop_
_entity.id
_entity.type
_entity.pdbx_description
1 polymer ?
#
loop_
_entity_poly.entity_id
_entity_poly.type
_entity_poly.pdbx_seq_one_letter_code
_entity_poly.pdbx_strand_id
1 'polypeptide(L)'
;HTMGPERAASRFKERNLRADGFIATLYGSLAKTGPGHLTDAILEKTFAPRPVEIRFDFSDRPLPHPNTMELTALQDGKTVDFERVISVGGGKIVVDGDTPDTPADVYPLSTFAEIKAYCAEHRMRLWQYVEQCEGDSIWLYLGEVWKCMKNAVARGLDTEGTLKGGLDVQRKAKMLYRQKHIDESAETRENRLVCAYAYAVSEENASGGVIVTAPTCGACGVLPSVLLYMQERRGFSDTEILRALAAGGVIGNLIKTNASISGAE
;
A
#
# COMPACT_ATOMS: atom_id res chain seq x y z
N HIS A 1 -5.03 5.95 -1.29
CA HIS A 1 -6.38 6.52 -1.06
C HIS A 1 -7.15 5.84 0.09
N THR A 2 -6.63 4.77 0.71
CA THR A 2 -7.25 4.12 1.88
C THR A 2 -6.45 4.33 3.16
N MET A 3 -5.14 4.05 3.16
CA MET A 3 -4.30 4.08 4.37
C MET A 3 -4.21 5.46 5.03
N GLY A 4 -4.06 6.54 4.26
CA GLY A 4 -4.03 7.90 4.78
C GLY A 4 -5.36 8.30 5.42
N PRO A 5 -6.49 8.18 4.71
CA PRO A 5 -7.82 8.39 5.27
C PRO A 5 -8.12 7.54 6.51
N GLU A 6 -7.76 6.25 6.52
CA GLU A 6 -7.91 5.38 7.68
C GLU A 6 -7.15 5.90 8.91
N ARG A 7 -5.87 6.25 8.74
CA ARG A 7 -5.05 6.80 9.84
C ARG A 7 -5.60 8.11 10.38
N ALA A 8 -6.01 9.01 9.48
CA ALA A 8 -6.59 10.27 9.89
C ALA A 8 -7.91 10.07 10.65
N ALA A 9 -8.79 9.22 10.13
CA ALA A 9 -10.05 8.90 10.79
C ALA A 9 -9.85 8.23 12.15
N SER A 10 -8.91 7.29 12.27
CA SER A 10 -8.58 6.63 13.55
C SER A 10 -8.10 7.64 14.59
N ARG A 11 -7.09 8.47 14.22
CA ARG A 11 -6.56 9.52 15.09
C ARG A 11 -7.66 10.50 15.53
N PHE A 12 -8.47 10.95 14.58
CA PHE A 12 -9.55 11.90 14.84
C PHE A 12 -10.65 11.31 15.74
N LYS A 13 -11.02 10.04 15.50
CA LYS A 13 -11.97 9.30 16.32
C LYS A 13 -11.49 9.12 17.77
N GLU A 14 -10.21 8.79 17.95
CA GLU A 14 -9.60 8.61 19.28
C GLU A 14 -9.55 9.91 20.06
N ARG A 15 -9.33 11.05 19.41
CA ARG A 15 -9.37 12.38 20.03
C ARG A 15 -10.79 12.80 20.42
N ASN A 16 -11.80 12.31 19.70
CA ASN A 16 -13.19 12.71 19.84
C ASN A 16 -14.07 11.58 20.40
N LEU A 17 -13.73 11.07 21.59
CA LEU A 17 -14.43 9.94 22.22
C LEU A 17 -15.90 10.23 22.55
N ARG A 18 -16.27 11.48 22.77
CA ARG A 18 -17.64 11.91 23.13
C ARG A 18 -18.51 12.27 21.93
N ALA A 19 -17.95 12.30 20.72
CA ALA A 19 -18.72 12.56 19.51
C ALA A 19 -19.73 11.43 19.27
N ASP A 20 -20.94 11.79 18.87
CA ASP A 20 -22.02 10.86 18.51
C ASP A 20 -22.09 10.59 17.00
N GLY A 21 -21.43 11.43 16.18
CA GLY A 21 -21.33 11.29 14.74
C GLY A 21 -20.15 12.05 14.15
N PHE A 22 -19.89 11.77 12.87
CA PHE A 22 -18.80 12.39 12.12
C PHE A 22 -19.25 12.80 10.71
N ILE A 23 -18.55 13.79 10.14
CA ILE A 23 -18.64 14.11 8.72
C ILE A 23 -17.22 14.03 8.17
N ALA A 24 -17.05 13.34 7.05
CA ALA A 24 -15.80 13.28 6.30
C ALA A 24 -16.03 13.86 4.91
N THR A 25 -15.44 15.01 4.61
CA THR A 25 -15.50 15.63 3.28
C THR A 25 -14.21 15.35 2.54
N LEU A 26 -14.32 14.73 1.39
CA LEU A 26 -13.21 14.35 0.51
C LEU A 26 -13.13 15.33 -0.66
N TYR A 27 -11.93 15.76 -1.00
CA TYR A 27 -11.67 16.75 -2.04
C TYR A 27 -10.73 16.21 -3.11
N GLY A 28 -10.71 16.90 -4.25
CA GLY A 28 -9.74 16.68 -5.32
C GLY A 28 -9.63 15.22 -5.77
N SER A 29 -8.44 14.64 -5.69
CA SER A 29 -8.21 13.23 -6.08
C SER A 29 -8.96 12.25 -5.17
N LEU A 30 -9.06 12.51 -3.85
CA LEU A 30 -9.83 11.66 -2.95
C LEU A 30 -11.32 11.64 -3.28
N ALA A 31 -11.88 12.75 -3.74
CA ALA A 31 -13.28 12.79 -4.20
C ALA A 31 -13.46 12.06 -5.53
N LYS A 32 -12.59 12.37 -6.52
CA LYS A 32 -12.72 11.85 -7.88
C LYS A 32 -12.50 10.34 -7.99
N THR A 33 -11.61 9.77 -7.17
CA THR A 33 -11.21 8.36 -7.23
C THR A 33 -11.57 7.56 -5.98
N GLY A 34 -12.05 8.21 -4.93
CA GLY A 34 -12.33 7.60 -3.62
C GLY A 34 -13.26 6.38 -3.67
N PRO A 35 -14.41 6.45 -4.35
CA PRO A 35 -15.31 5.30 -4.46
C PRO A 35 -14.66 4.09 -5.13
N GLY A 36 -13.84 4.32 -6.15
CA GLY A 36 -13.10 3.26 -6.85
C GLY A 36 -11.98 2.64 -5.99
N HIS A 37 -11.48 3.39 -5.01
CA HIS A 37 -10.44 2.93 -4.08
C HIS A 37 -11.00 2.53 -2.70
N LEU A 38 -12.32 2.42 -2.54
CA LEU A 38 -12.99 2.06 -1.30
C LEU A 38 -12.64 3.00 -0.12
N THR A 39 -12.39 4.29 -0.41
CA THR A 39 -12.08 5.29 0.62
C THR A 39 -13.27 5.53 1.54
N ASP A 40 -14.48 5.53 0.99
CA ASP A 40 -15.75 5.58 1.71
C ASP A 40 -15.91 4.39 2.65
N ALA A 41 -15.77 3.19 2.13
CA ALA A 41 -15.91 1.96 2.92
C ALA A 41 -14.90 1.89 4.09
N ILE A 42 -13.65 2.34 3.89
CA ILE A 42 -12.66 2.33 4.97
C ILE A 42 -12.99 3.38 6.04
N LEU A 43 -13.50 4.55 5.66
CA LEU A 43 -13.93 5.59 6.60
C LEU A 43 -15.12 5.12 7.42
N GLU A 44 -16.15 4.54 6.79
CA GLU A 44 -17.29 3.93 7.49
C GLU A 44 -16.85 2.88 8.50
N LYS A 45 -15.99 1.96 8.08
CA LYS A 45 -15.42 0.92 8.94
C LYS A 45 -14.64 1.52 10.11
N THR A 46 -13.86 2.56 9.88
CA THR A 46 -12.98 3.17 10.90
C THR A 46 -13.80 3.91 11.94
N PHE A 47 -14.81 4.66 11.54
CA PHE A 47 -15.68 5.38 12.47
C PHE A 47 -16.68 4.48 13.21
N ALA A 48 -16.99 3.30 12.68
CA ALA A 48 -17.91 2.38 13.36
C ALA A 48 -17.55 2.15 14.85
N PRO A 49 -18.53 1.99 15.75
CA PRO A 49 -19.96 1.94 15.51
C PRO A 49 -20.67 3.30 15.39
N ARG A 50 -19.94 4.43 15.45
CA ARG A 50 -20.50 5.77 15.31
C ARG A 50 -20.75 6.10 13.84
N PRO A 51 -21.87 6.76 13.49
CA PRO A 51 -22.18 7.10 12.12
C PRO A 51 -21.20 8.13 11.55
N VAL A 52 -20.91 8.02 10.27
CA VAL A 52 -20.16 9.02 9.50
C VAL A 52 -20.93 9.36 8.22
N GLU A 53 -21.09 10.64 7.95
CA GLU A 53 -21.57 11.14 6.66
C GLU A 53 -20.35 11.42 5.77
N ILE A 54 -20.30 10.78 4.60
CA ILE A 54 -19.21 10.98 3.64
C ILE A 54 -19.68 11.90 2.53
N ARG A 55 -18.96 13.00 2.33
CA ARG A 55 -19.23 14.00 1.31
C ARG A 55 -18.11 14.03 0.30
N PHE A 56 -18.45 13.94 -0.98
CA PHE A 56 -17.53 14.10 -2.10
C PHE A 56 -17.68 15.49 -2.69
N ASP A 57 -16.66 16.33 -2.54
CA ASP A 57 -16.64 17.68 -3.12
C ASP A 57 -15.82 17.67 -4.42
N PHE A 58 -16.52 17.79 -5.54
CA PHE A 58 -15.96 17.83 -6.89
C PHE A 58 -15.68 19.26 -7.39
N SER A 59 -15.81 20.27 -6.55
CA SER A 59 -15.59 21.67 -6.95
C SER A 59 -14.09 21.92 -7.23
N ASP A 60 -13.82 22.76 -8.24
CA ASP A 60 -12.45 23.14 -8.62
C ASP A 60 -11.95 24.33 -7.77
N ARG A 61 -12.12 24.26 -6.45
CA ARG A 61 -11.58 25.25 -5.53
C ARG A 61 -10.09 25.06 -5.30
N PRO A 62 -9.34 26.12 -4.98
CA PRO A 62 -7.94 25.97 -4.58
C PRO A 62 -7.84 25.12 -3.33
N LEU A 63 -7.07 24.03 -3.43
CA LEU A 63 -6.79 23.10 -2.32
C LEU A 63 -5.31 23.15 -1.99
N PRO A 64 -4.92 22.99 -0.72
CA PRO A 64 -3.50 22.91 -0.35
C PRO A 64 -2.82 21.68 -0.97
N HIS A 65 -3.61 20.65 -1.30
CA HIS A 65 -3.12 19.41 -1.90
C HIS A 65 -4.27 18.63 -2.57
N PRO A 66 -4.02 17.89 -3.67
CA PRO A 66 -5.07 17.08 -4.34
C PRO A 66 -5.70 16.01 -3.44
N ASN A 67 -4.98 15.51 -2.43
CA ASN A 67 -5.48 14.49 -1.50
C ASN A 67 -5.88 15.12 -0.15
N THR A 68 -6.66 16.18 -0.18
CA THR A 68 -7.18 16.86 1.01
C THR A 68 -8.49 16.21 1.46
N MET A 69 -8.67 16.08 2.77
CA MET A 69 -9.95 15.75 3.41
C MET A 69 -10.16 16.60 4.65
N GLU A 70 -11.42 16.78 5.01
CA GLU A 70 -11.84 17.46 6.22
C GLU A 70 -12.68 16.51 7.08
N LEU A 71 -12.35 16.45 8.36
CA LEU A 71 -13.05 15.65 9.35
C LEU A 71 -13.73 16.56 10.35
N THR A 72 -15.00 16.32 10.63
CA THR A 72 -15.81 17.06 11.61
C THR A 72 -16.41 16.08 12.59
N ALA A 73 -16.26 16.36 13.89
CA ALA A 73 -16.90 15.61 14.96
C ALA A 73 -18.17 16.34 15.41
N LEU A 74 -19.24 15.60 15.60
CA LEU A 74 -20.52 16.08 16.04
C LEU A 74 -20.86 15.55 17.43
N GLN A 75 -21.52 16.39 18.24
CA GLN A 75 -22.16 16.01 19.49
C GLN A 75 -23.49 16.75 19.58
N ASP A 76 -24.60 16.02 19.75
CA ASP A 76 -25.95 16.56 19.74
C ASP A 76 -26.23 17.44 18.50
N GLY A 77 -25.72 17.01 17.33
CA GLY A 77 -25.87 17.71 16.04
C GLY A 77 -25.02 18.99 15.89
N LYS A 78 -24.18 19.31 16.87
CA LYS A 78 -23.27 20.49 16.82
C LYS A 78 -21.84 20.05 16.56
N THR A 79 -21.12 20.83 15.77
CA THR A 79 -19.68 20.64 15.56
C THR A 79 -18.91 20.90 16.85
N VAL A 80 -18.16 19.90 17.32
CA VAL A 80 -17.32 19.99 18.52
C VAL A 80 -15.84 19.98 18.21
N ASP A 81 -15.44 19.45 17.05
CA ASP A 81 -14.06 19.44 16.59
C ASP A 81 -13.99 19.40 15.07
N PHE A 82 -12.91 19.93 14.50
CA PHE A 82 -12.66 19.98 13.06
C PHE A 82 -11.17 19.80 12.79
N GLU A 83 -10.84 19.04 11.75
CA GLU A 83 -9.46 18.84 11.32
C GLU A 83 -9.39 18.74 9.79
N ARG A 84 -8.45 19.47 9.17
CA ARG A 84 -8.10 19.29 7.78
C ARG A 84 -6.84 18.45 7.68
N VAL A 85 -6.89 17.41 6.86
CA VAL A 85 -5.82 16.43 6.71
C VAL A 85 -5.46 16.26 5.24
N ILE A 86 -4.18 16.12 4.98
CA ILE A 86 -3.61 15.84 3.65
C ILE A 86 -3.01 14.44 3.69
N SER A 87 -3.37 13.58 2.75
CA SER A 87 -2.73 12.28 2.55
C SER A 87 -1.59 12.43 1.54
N VAL A 88 -0.35 12.28 2.01
CA VAL A 88 0.86 12.53 1.20
C VAL A 88 1.53 11.25 0.67
N GLY A 89 0.79 10.14 0.63
CA GLY A 89 1.27 8.85 0.13
C GLY A 89 1.87 7.94 1.21
N GLY A 90 1.93 6.63 0.94
CA GLY A 90 2.44 5.62 1.88
C GLY A 90 1.71 5.55 3.23
N GLY A 91 0.46 6.04 3.29
CA GLY A 91 -0.30 6.17 4.53
C GLY A 91 0.15 7.31 5.45
N LYS A 92 1.11 8.15 5.02
CA LYS A 92 1.52 9.34 5.76
C LYS A 92 0.43 10.42 5.62
N ILE A 93 0.16 11.11 6.72
CA ILE A 93 -0.79 12.23 6.78
C ILE A 93 -0.09 13.47 7.31
N VAL A 94 -0.52 14.63 6.83
CA VAL A 94 -0.16 15.95 7.37
C VAL A 94 -1.45 16.63 7.79
N VAL A 95 -1.49 17.13 9.01
CA VAL A 95 -2.64 17.85 9.55
C VAL A 95 -2.36 19.34 9.43
N ASP A 96 -3.38 20.09 9.04
CA ASP A 96 -3.26 21.54 8.90
C ASP A 96 -3.01 22.17 10.29
N GLY A 97 -1.88 22.90 10.42
CA GLY A 97 -1.46 23.50 11.68
C GLY A 97 -0.54 22.64 12.56
N ASP A 98 -0.33 21.35 12.25
CA ASP A 98 0.69 20.55 12.93
C ASP A 98 2.07 20.80 12.32
N THR A 99 3.09 20.92 13.16
CA THR A 99 4.48 20.72 12.72
C THR A 99 4.61 19.28 12.27
N PRO A 100 5.06 19.01 11.02
CA PRO A 100 5.23 17.66 10.56
C PRO A 100 6.17 16.92 11.51
N ASP A 101 5.67 15.91 12.20
CA ASP A 101 6.54 14.92 12.85
C ASP A 101 7.26 14.15 11.73
N THR A 102 8.40 14.69 11.34
CA THR A 102 9.28 14.05 10.36
C THR A 102 10.18 13.11 11.16
N PRO A 103 9.93 11.77 11.10
CA PRO A 103 10.89 10.84 11.68
C PRO A 103 12.26 11.10 11.09
N ALA A 104 13.31 10.92 11.89
CA ALA A 104 14.67 11.04 11.42
C ALA A 104 14.90 10.14 10.21
N ASP A 105 15.60 10.65 9.19
CA ASP A 105 15.95 9.87 8.02
C ASP A 105 16.83 8.68 8.43
N VAL A 106 16.32 7.48 8.23
CA VAL A 106 17.04 6.23 8.53
C VAL A 106 18.16 6.01 7.50
N TYR A 107 17.92 6.42 6.24
CA TYR A 107 18.88 6.28 5.14
C TYR A 107 19.55 7.60 4.84
N PRO A 108 20.87 7.73 5.07
CA PRO A 108 21.59 8.99 4.87
C PRO A 108 21.83 9.36 3.40
N LEU A 109 21.70 8.38 2.48
CA LEU A 109 21.95 8.58 1.05
C LEU A 109 20.62 8.54 0.27
N SER A 110 20.44 9.51 -0.64
CA SER A 110 19.18 9.74 -1.34
C SER A 110 19.18 9.34 -2.81
N THR A 111 20.33 8.97 -3.38
CA THR A 111 20.45 8.54 -4.77
C THR A 111 21.06 7.15 -4.90
N PHE A 112 20.68 6.44 -5.96
CA PHE A 112 21.27 5.12 -6.22
C PHE A 112 22.78 5.19 -6.50
N ALA A 113 23.25 6.27 -7.12
CA ALA A 113 24.67 6.48 -7.40
C ALA A 113 25.50 6.55 -6.12
N GLU A 114 25.02 7.31 -5.11
CA GLU A 114 25.67 7.41 -3.80
C GLU A 114 25.68 6.07 -3.06
N ILE A 115 24.52 5.38 -3.01
CA ILE A 115 24.43 4.07 -2.35
C ILE A 115 25.34 3.05 -3.04
N LYS A 116 25.38 3.04 -4.39
CA LYS A 116 26.27 2.17 -5.15
C LYS A 116 27.74 2.42 -4.85
N ALA A 117 28.15 3.70 -4.80
CA ALA A 117 29.53 4.09 -4.46
C ALA A 117 29.89 3.66 -3.05
N TYR A 118 29.01 3.93 -2.08
CA TYR A 118 29.19 3.53 -0.70
C TYR A 118 29.31 2.00 -0.54
N CYS A 119 28.41 1.24 -1.17
CA CYS A 119 28.47 -0.22 -1.14
C CYS A 119 29.75 -0.76 -1.79
N ALA A 120 30.24 -0.14 -2.85
CA ALA A 120 31.48 -0.55 -3.52
C ALA A 120 32.71 -0.28 -2.64
N GLU A 121 32.78 0.89 -2.01
CA GLU A 121 33.85 1.27 -1.10
C GLU A 121 33.96 0.33 0.12
N HIS A 122 32.79 0.02 0.70
CA HIS A 122 32.71 -0.86 1.89
C HIS A 122 32.60 -2.34 1.57
N ARG A 123 32.67 -2.73 0.27
CA ARG A 123 32.57 -4.13 -0.22
C ARG A 123 31.31 -4.86 0.28
N MET A 124 30.20 -4.15 0.36
CA MET A 124 28.94 -4.69 0.83
C MET A 124 27.88 -4.77 -0.29
N ARG A 125 26.89 -5.62 -0.07
CA ARG A 125 25.69 -5.73 -0.92
C ARG A 125 24.59 -4.80 -0.42
N LEU A 126 23.59 -4.50 -1.26
CA LEU A 126 22.48 -3.60 -0.90
C LEU A 126 21.75 -4.04 0.38
N TRP A 127 21.51 -5.33 0.58
CA TRP A 127 20.85 -5.80 1.79
C TRP A 127 21.68 -5.55 3.07
N GLN A 128 23.01 -5.56 2.98
CA GLN A 128 23.91 -5.25 4.10
C GLN A 128 23.90 -3.75 4.42
N TYR A 129 23.75 -2.90 3.40
CA TYR A 129 23.52 -1.48 3.59
C TYR A 129 22.18 -1.22 4.33
N VAL A 130 21.11 -1.94 3.96
CA VAL A 130 19.83 -1.88 4.69
C VAL A 130 19.99 -2.29 6.14
N GLU A 131 20.64 -3.42 6.41
CA GLU A 131 20.91 -3.93 7.77
C GLU A 131 21.73 -2.91 8.59
N GLN A 132 22.71 -2.25 7.99
CA GLN A 132 23.51 -1.23 8.65
C GLN A 132 22.67 0.02 9.02
N CYS A 133 21.72 0.43 8.17
CA CYS A 133 20.86 1.58 8.43
C CYS A 133 19.72 1.30 9.41
N GLU A 134 19.08 0.12 9.30
CA GLU A 134 17.86 -0.25 10.04
C GLU A 134 18.15 -1.07 11.31
N GLY A 135 19.33 -1.69 11.40
CA GLY A 135 19.68 -2.65 12.44
C GLY A 135 19.03 -4.03 12.24
N ASP A 136 19.33 -4.96 13.15
CA ASP A 136 18.91 -6.36 13.04
C ASP A 136 17.39 -6.58 13.09
N SER A 137 16.64 -5.63 13.66
CA SER A 137 15.18 -5.69 13.74
C SER A 137 14.48 -5.72 12.39
N ILE A 138 15.15 -5.24 11.33
CA ILE A 138 14.60 -5.25 9.97
C ILE A 138 14.24 -6.65 9.49
N TRP A 139 14.98 -7.68 9.92
CA TRP A 139 14.73 -9.05 9.48
C TRP A 139 13.42 -9.62 10.02
N LEU A 140 13.04 -9.26 11.25
CA LEU A 140 11.74 -9.63 11.81
C LEU A 140 10.60 -8.94 11.04
N TYR A 141 10.76 -7.65 10.78
CA TYR A 141 9.79 -6.87 10.00
C TYR A 141 9.62 -7.43 8.58
N LEU A 142 10.72 -7.68 7.86
CA LEU A 142 10.66 -8.25 6.51
C LEU A 142 10.09 -9.67 6.51
N GLY A 143 10.29 -10.44 7.59
CA GLY A 143 9.65 -11.75 7.79
C GLY A 143 8.12 -11.65 7.82
N GLU A 144 7.57 -10.68 8.55
CA GLU A 144 6.12 -10.44 8.58
C GLU A 144 5.61 -9.89 7.24
N VAL A 145 6.38 -9.01 6.57
CA VAL A 145 6.07 -8.55 5.21
C VAL A 145 5.98 -9.73 4.24
N TRP A 146 6.97 -10.63 4.26
CA TRP A 146 6.98 -11.80 3.40
C TRP A 146 5.80 -12.74 3.66
N LYS A 147 5.47 -12.96 4.91
CA LYS A 147 4.29 -13.74 5.31
C LYS A 147 2.99 -13.10 4.80
N CYS A 148 2.86 -11.77 4.91
CA CYS A 148 1.71 -11.04 4.37
C CYS A 148 1.62 -11.20 2.84
N MET A 149 2.74 -11.09 2.12
CA MET A 149 2.81 -11.29 0.67
C MET A 149 2.37 -12.70 0.26
N LYS A 150 2.89 -13.75 0.92
CA LYS A 150 2.49 -15.14 0.67
C LYS A 150 0.98 -15.37 0.92
N ASN A 151 0.47 -14.80 2.00
CA ASN A 151 -0.95 -14.91 2.34
C ASN A 151 -1.84 -14.21 1.30
N ALA A 152 -1.41 -13.07 0.75
CA ALA A 152 -2.15 -12.38 -0.31
C ALA A 152 -2.21 -13.24 -1.59
N VAL A 153 -1.09 -13.84 -2.00
CA VAL A 153 -1.08 -14.79 -3.14
C VAL A 153 -2.01 -15.96 -2.88
N ALA A 154 -1.92 -16.60 -1.71
CA ALA A 154 -2.74 -17.77 -1.37
C ALA A 154 -4.24 -17.44 -1.43
N ARG A 155 -4.68 -16.32 -0.83
CA ARG A 155 -6.08 -15.91 -0.88
C ARG A 155 -6.55 -15.63 -2.30
N GLY A 156 -5.76 -14.91 -3.10
CA GLY A 156 -6.13 -14.60 -4.48
C GLY A 156 -6.20 -15.82 -5.37
N LEU A 157 -5.32 -16.81 -5.18
CA LEU A 157 -5.36 -18.09 -5.89
C LEU A 157 -6.56 -18.97 -5.49
N ASP A 158 -7.13 -18.76 -4.32
CA ASP A 158 -8.29 -19.52 -3.85
C ASP A 158 -9.62 -18.87 -4.19
N THR A 159 -9.63 -17.60 -4.55
CA THR A 159 -10.83 -16.80 -4.79
C THR A 159 -11.19 -16.76 -6.29
N GLU A 160 -12.48 -16.92 -6.60
CA GLU A 160 -13.06 -16.80 -7.95
C GLU A 160 -14.14 -15.72 -7.99
N GLY A 161 -14.65 -15.43 -9.17
CA GLY A 161 -15.76 -14.51 -9.40
C GLY A 161 -15.37 -13.21 -10.06
N THR A 162 -16.23 -12.21 -9.93
CA THR A 162 -16.08 -10.89 -10.55
C THR A 162 -15.56 -9.88 -9.53
N LEU A 163 -14.60 -9.04 -9.92
CA LEU A 163 -14.12 -7.94 -9.09
C LEU A 163 -15.23 -6.91 -8.90
N LYS A 164 -15.27 -6.31 -7.73
CA LYS A 164 -16.20 -5.20 -7.44
C LYS A 164 -15.84 -3.99 -8.30
N GLY A 165 -16.85 -3.34 -8.85
CA GLY A 165 -16.72 -2.16 -9.72
C GLY A 165 -17.60 -2.28 -10.96
N GLY A 166 -17.69 -1.23 -11.76
CA GLY A 166 -18.59 -1.15 -12.92
C GLY A 166 -18.07 -1.82 -14.20
N LEU A 167 -16.94 -2.55 -14.16
CA LEU A 167 -16.31 -3.10 -15.36
C LEU A 167 -16.47 -4.62 -15.52
N ASP A 168 -17.13 -5.30 -14.59
CA ASP A 168 -17.37 -6.75 -14.59
C ASP A 168 -16.11 -7.60 -14.87
N VAL A 169 -14.97 -7.18 -14.34
CA VAL A 169 -13.69 -7.87 -14.54
C VAL A 169 -13.67 -9.18 -13.79
N GLN A 170 -13.50 -10.28 -14.54
CA GLN A 170 -13.40 -11.61 -13.97
C GLN A 170 -12.03 -11.87 -13.36
N ARG A 171 -11.98 -12.50 -12.19
CA ARG A 171 -10.74 -12.99 -11.57
C ARG A 171 -10.11 -14.08 -12.45
N LYS A 172 -8.80 -14.04 -12.64
CA LYS A 172 -8.05 -14.92 -13.54
C LYS A 172 -6.98 -15.74 -12.82
N ALA A 173 -6.58 -15.33 -11.62
CA ALA A 173 -5.45 -15.93 -10.92
C ALA A 173 -5.61 -17.45 -10.75
N LYS A 174 -6.73 -17.90 -10.20
CA LYS A 174 -7.01 -19.33 -9.95
C LYS A 174 -7.07 -20.13 -11.24
N MET A 175 -7.71 -19.59 -12.27
CA MET A 175 -7.77 -20.23 -13.60
C MET A 175 -6.35 -20.42 -14.15
N LEU A 176 -5.55 -19.37 -14.20
CA LEU A 176 -4.16 -19.43 -14.70
C LEU A 176 -3.30 -20.40 -13.89
N TYR A 177 -3.47 -20.44 -12.57
CA TYR A 177 -2.71 -21.34 -11.70
C TYR A 177 -3.06 -22.82 -11.94
N ARG A 178 -4.37 -23.13 -12.10
CA ARG A 178 -4.86 -24.51 -12.27
C ARG A 178 -4.76 -25.04 -13.69
N GLN A 179 -4.66 -24.15 -14.66
CA GLN A 179 -4.62 -24.54 -16.07
C GLN A 179 -3.40 -25.41 -16.36
N LYS A 180 -3.63 -26.52 -17.06
CA LYS A 180 -2.59 -27.44 -17.52
C LYS A 180 -2.75 -27.64 -19.02
N HIS A 181 -1.70 -27.42 -19.77
CA HIS A 181 -1.68 -27.67 -21.20
C HIS A 181 -0.69 -28.81 -21.48
N ILE A 182 -1.08 -29.75 -22.35
CA ILE A 182 -0.27 -30.95 -22.67
C ILE A 182 1.04 -30.53 -23.31
N ASP A 183 1.03 -29.53 -24.19
CA ASP A 183 2.16 -29.06 -24.96
C ASP A 183 2.78 -27.75 -24.42
N GLU A 184 2.63 -27.46 -23.13
CA GLU A 184 3.16 -26.24 -22.53
C GLU A 184 4.67 -26.32 -22.35
N SER A 185 5.43 -25.40 -22.99
CA SER A 185 6.86 -25.30 -22.75
C SER A 185 7.18 -24.89 -21.31
N ALA A 186 8.41 -25.14 -20.86
CA ALA A 186 8.85 -24.75 -19.52
C ALA A 186 8.73 -23.24 -19.29
N GLU A 187 9.09 -22.44 -20.29
CA GLU A 187 9.04 -20.97 -20.26
C GLU A 187 7.60 -20.47 -20.21
N THR A 188 6.70 -21.05 -20.99
CA THR A 188 5.27 -20.70 -20.97
C THR A 188 4.65 -21.00 -19.61
N ARG A 189 5.00 -22.15 -19.03
CA ARG A 189 4.55 -22.54 -17.69
C ARG A 189 5.08 -21.59 -16.62
N GLU A 190 6.36 -21.19 -16.70
CA GLU A 190 6.97 -20.23 -15.79
C GLU A 190 6.22 -18.90 -15.85
N ASN A 191 6.05 -18.33 -17.03
CA ASN A 191 5.33 -17.10 -17.24
C ASN A 191 3.88 -17.18 -16.70
N ARG A 192 3.19 -18.26 -16.99
CA ARG A 192 1.82 -18.48 -16.52
C ARG A 192 1.72 -18.52 -14.99
N LEU A 193 2.66 -19.19 -14.32
CA LEU A 193 2.68 -19.28 -12.85
C LEU A 193 3.00 -17.92 -12.21
N VAL A 194 4.01 -17.21 -12.71
CA VAL A 194 4.35 -15.87 -12.23
C VAL A 194 3.19 -14.91 -12.44
N CYS A 195 2.54 -14.96 -13.62
CA CYS A 195 1.34 -14.17 -13.88
C CYS A 195 0.18 -14.54 -12.94
N ALA A 196 -0.04 -15.84 -12.68
CA ALA A 196 -1.08 -16.25 -11.74
C ALA A 196 -0.87 -15.68 -10.33
N TYR A 197 0.35 -15.70 -9.82
CA TYR A 197 0.70 -15.10 -8.52
C TYR A 197 0.54 -13.58 -8.54
N ALA A 198 0.95 -12.90 -9.62
CA ALA A 198 0.80 -11.46 -9.75
C ALA A 198 -0.68 -11.05 -9.81
N TYR A 199 -1.50 -11.75 -10.60
CA TYR A 199 -2.94 -11.53 -10.64
C TYR A 199 -3.59 -11.79 -9.29
N ALA A 200 -3.18 -12.83 -8.56
CA ALA A 200 -3.73 -13.15 -7.24
C ALA A 200 -3.64 -11.95 -6.29
N VAL A 201 -2.47 -11.32 -6.20
CA VAL A 201 -2.28 -10.13 -5.34
C VAL A 201 -3.01 -8.90 -5.90
N SER A 202 -2.98 -8.69 -7.21
CA SER A 202 -3.68 -7.55 -7.85
C SER A 202 -5.19 -7.63 -7.67
N GLU A 203 -5.76 -8.83 -7.77
CA GLU A 203 -7.19 -9.09 -7.54
C GLU A 203 -7.58 -8.92 -6.07
N GLU A 204 -6.70 -9.31 -5.13
CA GLU A 204 -6.86 -9.01 -3.71
C GLU A 204 -6.86 -7.50 -3.46
N ASN A 205 -5.92 -6.76 -4.05
CA ASN A 205 -5.89 -5.31 -3.97
C ASN A 205 -7.18 -4.67 -4.48
N ALA A 206 -7.66 -5.10 -5.65
CA ALA A 206 -8.90 -4.59 -6.26
C ALA A 206 -10.17 -4.93 -5.47
N SER A 207 -10.10 -5.93 -4.59
CA SER A 207 -11.24 -6.40 -3.77
C SER A 207 -11.19 -5.88 -2.32
N GLY A 208 -10.23 -5.02 -1.98
CA GLY A 208 -10.05 -4.52 -0.62
C GLY A 208 -9.39 -5.52 0.32
N GLY A 209 -8.71 -6.54 -0.21
CA GLY A 209 -7.91 -7.49 0.57
C GLY A 209 -6.63 -6.85 1.11
N VAL A 210 -6.04 -7.50 2.11
CA VAL A 210 -4.76 -7.03 2.70
C VAL A 210 -3.61 -7.44 1.80
N ILE A 211 -2.87 -6.43 1.31
CA ILE A 211 -1.67 -6.59 0.47
C ILE A 211 -0.53 -5.74 1.01
N VAL A 212 0.68 -6.02 0.56
CA VAL A 212 1.85 -5.16 0.82
C VAL A 212 2.00 -4.17 -0.33
N THR A 213 2.17 -2.91 -0.01
CA THR A 213 2.40 -1.83 -0.98
C THR A 213 3.79 -1.26 -0.82
N ALA A 214 4.49 -0.98 -1.91
CA ALA A 214 5.69 -0.16 -1.92
C ALA A 214 6.18 0.05 -3.37
N PRO A 215 6.31 1.27 -3.82
CA PRO A 215 5.74 2.51 -3.30
C PRO A 215 4.26 2.70 -3.63
N THR A 216 3.69 1.91 -4.56
CA THR A 216 2.30 2.03 -5.03
C THR A 216 1.55 0.70 -4.97
N CYS A 217 0.22 0.76 -4.95
CA CYS A 217 -0.64 -0.43 -4.96
C CYS A 217 -0.69 -1.11 -6.33
N GLY A 218 -0.50 -0.38 -7.44
CA GLY A 218 -0.60 -0.93 -8.80
C GLY A 218 0.42 -2.02 -9.09
N ALA A 219 1.61 -1.93 -8.50
CA ALA A 219 2.69 -2.91 -8.65
C ALA A 219 2.75 -3.97 -7.55
N CYS A 220 1.75 -4.02 -6.64
CA CYS A 220 1.76 -4.89 -5.44
C CYS A 220 1.91 -6.38 -5.74
N GLY A 221 1.51 -6.83 -6.94
CA GLY A 221 1.63 -8.22 -7.36
C GLY A 221 3.01 -8.61 -7.93
N VAL A 222 3.82 -7.64 -8.36
CA VAL A 222 5.06 -7.93 -9.09
C VAL A 222 6.11 -8.60 -8.21
N LEU A 223 6.48 -7.95 -7.11
CA LEU A 223 7.54 -8.46 -6.23
C LEU A 223 7.17 -9.78 -5.57
N PRO A 224 5.97 -9.94 -4.95
CA PRO A 224 5.61 -11.21 -4.32
C PRO A 224 5.53 -12.37 -5.31
N SER A 225 5.08 -12.14 -6.55
CA SER A 225 4.98 -13.22 -7.56
C SER A 225 6.35 -13.76 -7.97
N VAL A 226 7.31 -12.87 -8.21
CA VAL A 226 8.68 -13.27 -8.58
C VAL A 226 9.36 -13.97 -7.42
N LEU A 227 9.29 -13.42 -6.21
CA LEU A 227 9.93 -14.00 -5.03
C LEU A 227 9.34 -15.36 -4.66
N LEU A 228 8.01 -15.51 -4.74
CA LEU A 228 7.37 -16.80 -4.46
C LEU A 228 7.75 -17.85 -5.50
N TYR A 229 7.77 -17.47 -6.79
CA TYR A 229 8.26 -18.34 -7.86
C TYR A 229 9.71 -18.78 -7.60
N MET A 230 10.60 -17.86 -7.25
CA MET A 230 12.00 -18.16 -6.93
C MET A 230 12.10 -19.12 -5.74
N GLN A 231 11.31 -18.91 -4.69
CA GLN A 231 11.30 -19.79 -3.52
C GLN A 231 10.80 -21.20 -3.88
N GLU A 232 9.66 -21.32 -4.55
CA GLU A 232 9.03 -22.61 -4.80
C GLU A 232 9.66 -23.40 -5.93
N ARG A 233 10.20 -22.75 -6.95
CA ARG A 233 10.66 -23.39 -8.17
C ARG A 233 12.17 -23.39 -8.33
N ARG A 234 12.87 -22.47 -7.71
CA ARG A 234 14.34 -22.36 -7.76
C ARG A 234 15.00 -22.71 -6.44
N GLY A 235 14.22 -22.98 -5.38
CA GLY A 235 14.71 -23.44 -4.07
C GLY A 235 15.40 -22.38 -3.23
N PHE A 236 15.09 -21.10 -3.44
CA PHE A 236 15.64 -20.03 -2.62
C PHE A 236 15.14 -20.14 -1.17
N SER A 237 16.05 -20.01 -0.22
CA SER A 237 15.75 -20.02 1.21
C SER A 237 15.02 -18.75 1.66
N ASP A 238 14.34 -18.83 2.81
CA ASP A 238 13.72 -17.64 3.41
C ASP A 238 14.74 -16.51 3.62
N THR A 239 15.95 -16.80 4.04
CA THR A 239 17.01 -15.80 4.20
C THR A 239 17.35 -15.08 2.90
N GLU A 240 17.42 -15.80 1.78
CA GLU A 240 17.68 -15.19 0.46
C GLU A 240 16.50 -14.33 0.01
N ILE A 241 15.27 -14.75 0.27
CA ILE A 241 14.07 -13.95 -0.01
C ILE A 241 14.05 -12.68 0.83
N LEU A 242 14.34 -12.74 2.13
CA LEU A 242 14.39 -11.55 2.97
C LEU A 242 15.49 -10.57 2.54
N ARG A 243 16.66 -11.05 2.13
CA ARG A 243 17.72 -10.22 1.55
C ARG A 243 17.29 -9.56 0.24
N ALA A 244 16.55 -10.27 -0.61
CA ALA A 244 15.97 -9.71 -1.82
C ALA A 244 14.91 -8.64 -1.51
N LEU A 245 14.07 -8.86 -0.49
CA LEU A 245 13.10 -7.86 -0.01
C LEU A 245 13.80 -6.61 0.52
N ALA A 246 14.87 -6.75 1.30
CA ALA A 246 15.67 -5.63 1.79
C ALA A 246 16.23 -4.80 0.62
N ALA A 247 16.84 -5.46 -0.36
CA ALA A 247 17.34 -4.78 -1.57
C ALA A 247 16.21 -4.10 -2.37
N GLY A 248 15.08 -4.77 -2.54
CA GLY A 248 13.89 -4.22 -3.20
C GLY A 248 13.30 -3.02 -2.44
N GLY A 249 13.31 -3.07 -1.11
CA GLY A 249 12.82 -2.00 -0.23
C GLY A 249 13.62 -0.71 -0.37
N VAL A 250 14.96 -0.77 -0.41
CA VAL A 250 15.78 0.42 -0.60
C VAL A 250 15.59 1.02 -2.00
N ILE A 251 15.41 0.21 -3.03
CA ILE A 251 15.05 0.70 -4.37
C ILE A 251 13.67 1.37 -4.34
N GLY A 252 12.70 0.76 -3.65
CA GLY A 252 11.37 1.34 -3.45
C GLY A 252 11.41 2.70 -2.74
N ASN A 253 12.29 2.87 -1.73
CA ASN A 253 12.50 4.15 -1.07
C ASN A 253 13.05 5.22 -2.03
N LEU A 254 14.01 4.86 -2.88
CA LEU A 254 14.54 5.77 -3.90
C LEU A 254 13.47 6.19 -4.92
N ILE A 255 12.64 5.25 -5.36
CA ILE A 255 11.50 5.56 -6.25
C ILE A 255 10.55 6.51 -5.55
N LYS A 256 10.17 6.24 -4.29
CA LYS A 256 9.30 7.09 -3.50
C LYS A 256 9.84 8.52 -3.34
N THR A 257 11.14 8.68 -3.12
CA THR A 257 11.79 9.97 -2.94
C THR A 257 11.78 10.80 -4.23
N ASN A 258 11.89 10.15 -5.38
CA ASN A 258 12.01 10.82 -6.68
C ASN A 258 10.71 10.83 -7.50
N ALA A 259 9.68 10.09 -7.07
CA ALA A 259 8.38 10.05 -7.74
C ALA A 259 7.50 11.23 -7.32
N SER A 260 6.44 11.46 -8.10
CA SER A 260 5.42 12.43 -7.73
C SER A 260 4.63 11.98 -6.49
N ILE A 261 3.93 12.95 -5.89
CA ILE A 261 3.11 12.72 -4.68
C ILE A 261 1.96 11.73 -4.96
N SER A 262 1.49 11.63 -6.18
CA SER A 262 0.42 10.68 -6.55
C SER A 262 0.91 9.23 -6.51
N GLY A 263 2.22 9.01 -6.69
CA GLY A 263 2.83 7.69 -6.72
C GLY A 263 2.34 6.79 -7.86
N ALA A 264 1.70 7.38 -8.85
CA ALA A 264 1.11 6.67 -9.99
C ALA A 264 1.95 6.80 -11.27
N GLU A 265 3.02 7.56 -11.21
CA GLU A 265 3.93 7.89 -12.33
C GLU A 265 5.23 7.11 -12.26
#